data_1d23aeac819b20a2b6c655c2756b5f78
#
_entry.id   1d23aeac819b20a2b6c655c2756b5f78
#
_cell.length_a   1.000
_cell.length_b   1.000
_cell.length_c   1.000
_cell.angle_alpha   90.00
_cell.angle_beta   90.00
_cell.angle_gamma   90.00
#
_symmetry.space_group_name_H-M   'P 1'
#
loop_
_entity.id
_entity.type
_entity.pdbx_description
1 polymer ?
#
loop_
_entity_poly.entity_id
_entity_poly.type
_entity_poly.pdbx_seq_one_letter_code
_entity_poly.pdbx_strand_id
1 'polypeptide(L)'
;MTNRPIFLNLSRIHFPVAAVVSIVHRVSGVLLSLSIPLVIYLFGISIRDEQGYTYVANLIASMGGKLVMVFLLWNLAHHFFAGIRFLLIDLDIGIAKAAAARSAWLVHVVAAGVALLTLGILL
;
A
#
# COMPACT_ATOMS: atom_id res chain seq x y z
N MET A 1 4.04 6.63 46.07
CA MET A 1 4.47 6.19 44.75
C MET A 1 3.24 5.69 44.01
N THR A 2 2.74 6.41 43.01
CA THR A 2 1.59 5.98 42.21
C THR A 2 2.05 4.92 41.23
N ASN A 3 1.66 3.64 41.47
CA ASN A 3 1.85 2.56 40.52
C ASN A 3 1.03 2.89 39.27
N ARG A 4 1.68 3.46 38.25
CA ARG A 4 1.06 3.62 36.92
C ARG A 4 1.00 2.24 36.27
N PRO A 5 -0.17 1.74 35.87
CA PRO A 5 -0.24 0.45 35.19
C PRO A 5 0.48 0.54 33.85
N ILE A 6 1.57 -0.21 33.68
CA ILE A 6 2.27 -0.37 32.42
C ILE A 6 1.55 -1.47 31.65
N PHE A 7 0.78 -1.07 30.63
CA PHE A 7 0.04 -2.03 29.81
C PHE A 7 0.64 -2.06 28.40
N LEU A 8 1.45 -3.06 28.11
CA LEU A 8 2.15 -3.26 26.82
C LEU A 8 1.64 -4.49 26.06
N ASN A 9 0.43 -4.96 26.34
CA ASN A 9 -0.10 -6.11 25.60
C ASN A 9 -0.77 -5.64 24.31
N LEU A 10 0.01 -5.63 23.21
CA LEU A 10 -0.42 -5.19 21.88
C LEU A 10 -1.61 -6.00 21.34
N SER A 11 -1.80 -7.25 21.77
CA SER A 11 -2.92 -8.10 21.34
C SER A 11 -4.28 -7.67 21.94
N ARG A 12 -4.27 -6.83 22.97
CA ARG A 12 -5.48 -6.29 23.62
C ARG A 12 -5.80 -4.84 23.26
N ILE A 13 -4.91 -4.19 22.46
CA ILE A 13 -5.11 -2.80 22.03
C ILE A 13 -5.96 -2.81 20.76
N HIS A 14 -7.14 -2.19 20.81
CA HIS A 14 -7.97 -1.94 19.63
C HIS A 14 -7.48 -0.68 18.93
N PHE A 15 -6.75 -0.87 17.83
CA PHE A 15 -6.29 0.25 17.01
C PHE A 15 -7.46 0.89 16.26
N PRO A 16 -7.68 2.22 16.39
CA PRO A 16 -8.65 2.90 15.54
C PRO A 16 -8.20 2.81 14.07
N VAL A 17 -9.16 2.78 13.13
CA VAL A 17 -8.89 2.64 11.69
C VAL A 17 -7.89 3.68 11.17
N ALA A 18 -7.91 4.90 11.70
CA ALA A 18 -6.94 5.95 11.35
C ALA A 18 -5.48 5.58 11.71
N ALA A 19 -5.27 4.87 12.83
CA ALA A 19 -3.95 4.37 13.22
C ALA A 19 -3.51 3.23 12.29
N VAL A 20 -4.42 2.35 11.89
CA VAL A 20 -4.14 1.28 10.93
C VAL A 20 -3.68 1.86 9.59
N VAL A 21 -4.39 2.87 9.04
CA VAL A 21 -3.98 3.56 7.81
C VAL A 21 -2.57 4.15 7.95
N SER A 22 -2.23 4.74 9.10
CA SER A 22 -0.90 5.30 9.33
C SER A 22 0.20 4.23 9.32
N ILE A 23 -0.04 3.10 9.96
CA ILE A 23 0.91 1.97 9.97
C ILE A 23 1.08 1.42 8.55
N VAL A 24 -0.01 1.12 7.86
CA VAL A 24 0.02 0.57 6.50
C VAL A 24 0.67 1.56 5.52
N HIS A 25 0.43 2.87 5.65
CA HIS A 25 1.10 3.88 4.84
C HIS A 25 2.63 3.86 5.00
N ARG A 26 3.14 3.71 6.22
CA ARG A 26 4.60 3.61 6.46
C ARG A 26 5.17 2.32 5.89
N VAL A 27 4.50 1.18 6.13
CA VAL A 27 4.93 -0.11 5.59
C VAL A 27 4.91 -0.08 4.06
N SER A 28 3.83 0.47 3.46
CA SER A 28 3.73 0.60 2.00
C SER A 28 4.84 1.47 1.43
N GLY A 29 5.22 2.56 2.09
CA GLY A 29 6.34 3.40 1.67
C GLY A 29 7.67 2.64 1.63
N VAL A 30 7.95 1.84 2.64
CA VAL A 30 9.16 0.98 2.68
C VAL A 30 9.13 -0.03 1.54
N LEU A 31 8.01 -0.75 1.35
CA LEU A 31 7.88 -1.76 0.30
C LEU A 31 8.02 -1.16 -1.10
N LEU A 32 7.41 0.01 -1.35
CA LEU A 32 7.55 0.72 -2.62
C LEU A 32 9.00 1.17 -2.85
N SER A 33 9.67 1.73 -1.84
CA SER A 33 11.08 2.13 -1.96
C SER A 33 11.98 0.93 -2.29
N LEU A 34 11.75 -0.23 -1.66
CA LEU A 34 12.49 -1.45 -1.94
C LEU A 34 12.17 -2.03 -3.33
N SER A 35 10.97 -1.78 -3.87
CA SER A 35 10.60 -2.25 -5.21
C SER A 35 11.25 -1.44 -6.35
N ILE A 36 11.66 -0.19 -6.11
CA ILE A 36 12.21 0.68 -7.15
C ILE A 36 13.47 0.08 -7.81
N PRO A 37 14.49 -0.39 -7.09
CA PRO A 37 15.66 -1.00 -7.73
C PRO A 37 15.32 -2.22 -8.59
N LEU A 38 14.38 -3.04 -8.12
CA LEU A 38 13.91 -4.22 -8.86
C LEU A 38 13.20 -3.83 -10.15
N VAL A 39 12.30 -2.84 -10.09
CA VAL A 39 11.58 -2.33 -11.27
C VAL A 39 12.56 -1.74 -12.29
N ILE A 40 13.53 -0.94 -11.84
CA ILE A 40 14.57 -0.38 -12.71
C ILE A 40 15.40 -1.49 -13.36
N TYR A 41 15.78 -2.51 -12.59
CA TYR A 41 16.54 -3.66 -13.11
C TYR A 41 15.78 -4.43 -14.17
N LEU A 42 14.51 -4.78 -13.91
CA LEU A 42 13.65 -5.48 -14.88
C LEU A 42 13.38 -4.63 -16.12
N PHE A 43 13.16 -3.33 -15.94
CA PHE A 43 13.02 -2.38 -17.04
C PHE A 43 14.30 -2.35 -17.90
N GLY A 44 15.47 -2.29 -17.28
CA GLY A 44 16.77 -2.32 -17.97
C GLY A 44 16.96 -3.61 -18.79
N ILE A 45 16.51 -4.77 -18.27
CA ILE A 45 16.51 -6.03 -19.04
C ILE A 45 15.56 -5.92 -20.24
N SER A 46 14.35 -5.41 -20.02
CA SER A 46 13.30 -5.41 -21.06
C SER A 46 13.61 -4.51 -22.25
N ILE A 47 14.45 -3.49 -22.08
CA ILE A 47 14.83 -2.58 -23.17
C ILE A 47 16.16 -2.95 -23.84
N ARG A 48 16.84 -4.00 -23.38
CA ARG A 48 18.16 -4.40 -23.90
C ARG A 48 18.06 -5.03 -25.30
N ASP A 49 17.17 -5.99 -25.43
CA ASP A 49 16.97 -6.79 -26.64
C ASP A 49 15.61 -7.53 -26.60
N GLU A 50 15.24 -8.18 -27.69
CA GLU A 50 13.99 -8.93 -27.81
C GLU A 50 13.89 -10.09 -26.80
N GLN A 51 15.00 -10.75 -26.49
CA GLN A 51 15.03 -11.84 -25.51
C GLN A 51 14.77 -11.33 -24.10
N GLY A 52 15.39 -10.19 -23.74
CA GLY A 52 15.16 -9.51 -22.47
C GLY A 52 13.71 -9.04 -22.30
N TYR A 53 13.13 -8.47 -23.35
CA TYR A 53 11.71 -8.10 -23.36
C TYR A 53 10.81 -9.33 -23.13
N THR A 54 11.03 -10.40 -23.91
CA THR A 54 10.24 -11.65 -23.80
C THR A 54 10.38 -12.29 -22.42
N TYR A 55 11.58 -12.27 -21.83
CA TYR A 55 11.81 -12.78 -20.49
C TYR A 55 10.98 -12.02 -19.45
N VAL A 56 11.04 -10.68 -19.44
CA VAL A 56 10.29 -9.85 -18.48
C VAL A 56 8.79 -9.97 -18.71
N ALA A 57 8.34 -9.98 -19.96
CA ALA A 57 6.93 -10.17 -20.29
C ALA A 57 6.39 -11.51 -19.76
N ASN A 58 7.12 -12.60 -19.95
CA ASN A 58 6.75 -13.92 -19.45
C ASN A 58 6.78 -13.99 -17.91
N LEU A 59 7.75 -13.31 -17.27
CA LEU A 59 7.81 -13.21 -15.81
C LEU A 59 6.56 -12.52 -15.26
N ILE A 60 6.16 -11.39 -15.84
CA ILE A 60 4.96 -10.64 -15.44
C ILE A 60 3.68 -11.45 -15.75
N ALA A 61 3.62 -12.14 -16.88
CA ALA A 61 2.49 -12.96 -17.28
C ALA A 61 2.33 -14.25 -16.46
N SER A 62 3.36 -14.66 -15.72
CA SER A 62 3.30 -15.82 -14.83
C SER A 62 2.31 -15.57 -13.68
N MET A 63 1.75 -16.62 -13.09
CA MET A 63 0.85 -16.48 -11.92
C MET A 63 1.52 -15.73 -10.77
N GLY A 64 2.81 -16.02 -10.49
CA GLY A 64 3.59 -15.29 -9.47
C GLY A 64 3.74 -13.80 -9.82
N GLY A 65 4.07 -13.49 -11.07
CA GLY A 65 4.18 -12.12 -11.58
C GLY A 65 2.87 -11.34 -11.45
N LYS A 66 1.75 -11.95 -11.83
CA LYS A 66 0.40 -11.37 -11.70
C LYS A 66 0.06 -11.05 -10.23
N LEU A 67 0.31 -11.99 -9.31
CA LEU A 67 0.05 -11.78 -7.88
C LEU A 67 0.93 -10.66 -7.30
N VAL A 68 2.21 -10.61 -7.67
CA VAL A 68 3.12 -9.52 -7.28
C VAL A 68 2.61 -8.19 -7.83
N MET A 69 2.15 -8.14 -9.08
CA MET A 69 1.60 -6.94 -9.69
C MET A 69 0.34 -6.44 -8.96
N VAL A 70 -0.60 -7.33 -8.63
CA VAL A 70 -1.79 -6.98 -7.81
C VAL A 70 -1.37 -6.42 -6.45
N PHE A 71 -0.41 -7.05 -5.78
CA PHE A 71 0.09 -6.59 -4.50
C PHE A 71 0.76 -5.22 -4.60
N LEU A 72 1.62 -4.99 -5.60
CA LEU A 72 2.29 -3.71 -5.81
C LEU A 72 1.31 -2.58 -6.14
N LEU A 73 0.30 -2.84 -6.97
CA LEU A 73 -0.72 -1.85 -7.31
C LEU A 73 -1.65 -1.53 -6.14
N TRP A 74 -2.03 -2.54 -5.34
CA TRP A 74 -2.72 -2.31 -4.07
C TRP A 74 -1.89 -1.44 -3.13
N ASN A 75 -0.62 -1.78 -2.97
CA ASN A 75 0.33 -1.08 -2.11
C ASN A 75 0.51 0.39 -2.54
N LEU A 76 0.66 0.62 -3.85
CA LEU A 76 0.76 1.95 -4.45
C LEU A 76 -0.52 2.76 -4.23
N ALA A 77 -1.68 2.18 -4.49
CA ALA A 77 -2.97 2.85 -4.30
C ALA A 77 -3.17 3.22 -2.83
N HIS A 78 -2.94 2.28 -1.89
CA HIS A 78 -3.07 2.56 -0.47
C HIS A 78 -2.13 3.69 -0.03
N HIS A 79 -0.85 3.63 -0.45
CA HIS A 79 0.14 4.66 -0.12
C HIS A 79 -0.25 6.03 -0.65
N PHE A 80 -0.68 6.10 -1.90
CA PHE A 80 -1.08 7.34 -2.56
C PHE A 80 -2.29 7.99 -1.88
N PHE A 81 -3.38 7.25 -1.69
CA PHE A 81 -4.60 7.79 -1.08
C PHE A 81 -4.44 8.09 0.40
N ALA A 82 -3.66 7.30 1.14
CA ALA A 82 -3.30 7.62 2.51
C ALA A 82 -2.43 8.88 2.58
N GLY A 83 -1.49 9.07 1.66
CA GLY A 83 -0.68 10.28 1.55
C GLY A 83 -1.52 11.53 1.31
N ILE A 84 -2.45 11.50 0.35
CA ILE A 84 -3.41 12.61 0.11
C ILE A 84 -4.20 12.90 1.40
N ARG A 85 -4.70 11.84 2.06
CA ARG A 85 -5.43 12.00 3.33
C ARG A 85 -4.60 12.71 4.40
N PHE A 86 -3.33 12.37 4.55
CA PHE A 86 -2.46 13.03 5.54
C PHE A 86 -2.21 14.49 5.19
N LEU A 87 -1.99 14.81 3.90
CA LEU A 87 -1.85 16.21 3.46
C LEU A 87 -3.12 17.03 3.74
N LEU A 88 -4.31 16.45 3.58
CA LEU A 88 -5.56 17.14 3.92
C LEU A 88 -5.69 17.37 5.42
N ILE A 89 -5.30 16.41 6.26
CA ILE A 89 -5.30 16.55 7.72
C ILE A 89 -4.30 17.62 8.16
N ASP A 90 -3.14 17.73 7.53
CA ASP A 90 -2.14 18.77 7.82
C ASP A 90 -2.66 20.19 7.47
N LEU A 91 -3.67 20.27 6.61
CA LEU A 91 -4.41 21.50 6.27
C LEU A 91 -5.68 21.69 7.14
N ASP A 92 -5.81 20.95 8.24
CA ASP A 92 -6.99 20.93 9.12
C ASP A 92 -8.29 20.48 8.44
N ILE A 93 -8.21 19.81 7.28
CA ILE A 93 -9.37 19.32 6.55
C ILE A 93 -9.71 17.90 7.00
N GLY A 94 -10.94 17.70 7.53
CA GLY A 94 -11.43 16.38 7.92
C GLY A 94 -10.88 15.87 9.27
N ILE A 95 -10.42 16.74 10.17
CA ILE A 95 -9.83 16.41 11.47
C ILE A 95 -10.85 15.91 12.50
N ALA A 96 -12.16 16.23 12.31
CA ALA A 96 -13.20 15.73 13.21
C ALA A 96 -13.18 14.19 13.26
N LYS A 97 -13.30 13.61 14.47
CA LYS A 97 -13.16 12.16 14.71
C LYS A 97 -13.97 11.30 13.71
N ALA A 98 -15.22 11.66 13.43
CA ALA A 98 -16.07 10.94 12.49
C ALA A 98 -15.59 11.08 11.04
N ALA A 99 -15.13 12.27 10.62
CA ALA A 99 -14.59 12.52 9.29
C ALA A 99 -13.26 11.78 9.09
N ALA A 100 -12.37 11.83 10.08
CA ALA A 100 -11.09 11.13 10.07
C ALA A 100 -11.26 9.61 9.99
N ALA A 101 -12.28 9.03 10.65
CA ALA A 101 -12.59 7.62 10.55
C ALA A 101 -13.15 7.26 9.16
N ARG A 102 -14.06 8.06 8.61
CA ARG A 102 -14.63 7.83 7.26
C ARG A 102 -13.57 7.91 6.17
N SER A 103 -12.71 8.93 6.20
CA SER A 103 -11.62 9.06 5.22
C SER A 103 -10.61 7.91 5.32
N ALA A 104 -10.35 7.38 6.53
CA ALA A 104 -9.50 6.21 6.73
C ALA A 104 -10.11 4.95 6.10
N TRP A 105 -11.40 4.69 6.30
CA TRP A 105 -12.10 3.59 5.65
C TRP A 105 -12.10 3.73 4.12
N LEU A 106 -12.30 4.96 3.61
CA LEU A 106 -12.27 5.22 2.17
C LEU A 106 -10.94 4.81 1.55
N VAL A 107 -9.79 5.10 2.20
CA VAL A 107 -8.47 4.67 1.73
C VAL A 107 -8.40 3.15 1.56
N HIS A 108 -8.85 2.39 2.57
CA HIS A 108 -8.84 0.93 2.49
C HIS A 108 -9.75 0.39 1.39
N VAL A 109 -10.96 0.95 1.26
CA VAL A 109 -11.94 0.52 0.24
C VAL A 109 -11.43 0.80 -1.17
N VAL A 110 -10.87 2.00 -1.41
CA VAL A 110 -10.32 2.34 -2.73
C VAL A 110 -9.13 1.47 -3.07
N ALA A 111 -8.20 1.25 -2.12
CA ALA A 111 -7.05 0.37 -2.35
C ALA A 111 -7.47 -1.08 -2.64
N ALA A 112 -8.47 -1.60 -1.91
CA ALA A 112 -9.04 -2.92 -2.18
C ALA A 112 -9.72 -2.98 -3.55
N GLY A 113 -10.45 -1.93 -3.94
CA GLY A 113 -11.05 -1.80 -5.27
C GLY A 113 -10.03 -1.86 -6.39
N VAL A 114 -8.90 -1.16 -6.26
CA VAL A 114 -7.79 -1.22 -7.22
C VAL A 114 -7.23 -2.65 -7.31
N ALA A 115 -7.02 -3.32 -6.18
CA ALA A 115 -6.53 -4.70 -6.17
C ALA A 115 -7.49 -5.66 -6.90
N LEU A 116 -8.80 -5.54 -6.63
CA LEU A 116 -9.81 -6.39 -7.26
C LEU A 116 -9.94 -6.12 -8.77
N LEU A 117 -9.89 -4.86 -9.18
CA LEU A 117 -9.88 -4.49 -10.60
C LEU A 117 -8.62 -5.05 -11.30
N THR A 118 -7.46 -4.89 -10.70
CA THR A 118 -6.21 -5.44 -11.25
C THR A 118 -6.29 -6.96 -11.36
N LEU A 119 -6.78 -7.62 -10.33
CA LEU A 119 -6.96 -9.08 -10.34
C LEU A 119 -7.90 -9.52 -11.48
N GLY A 120 -9.05 -8.84 -11.66
CA GLY A 120 -10.00 -9.15 -12.72
C GLY A 120 -9.49 -8.88 -14.13
N ILE A 121 -8.52 -7.96 -14.30
CA ILE A 121 -7.89 -7.68 -15.61
C ILE A 121 -6.79 -8.71 -15.93
N LEU A 122 -6.07 -9.18 -14.91
CA LEU A 122 -4.89 -10.04 -15.09
C LEU A 122 -5.23 -11.55 -15.14
N LEU A 123 -6.35 -11.97 -14.56
CA LEU A 123 -6.81 -13.36 -14.57
C LEU A 123 -7.78 -13.65 -15.70
#